data_bbd457ddee3c87aacadad1a8250f60df
#
_entry.id   bbd457ddee3c87aacadad1a8250f60df
#
_cell.length_a   1.000
_cell.length_b   1.000
_cell.length_c   1.000
_cell.angle_alpha   90.00
_cell.angle_beta   90.00
_cell.angle_gamma   90.00
#
_symmetry.space_group_name_H-M   'P 1'
#
loop_
_entity.id
_entity.type
_entity.pdbx_description
1 polymer ?
#
loop_
_entity_poly.entity_id
_entity_poly.type
_entity_poly.pdbx_seq_one_letter_code
_entity_poly.pdbx_strand_id
1 'polypeptide(L)'
;MSDFVHLHLHTEYSLLDGACKVKELVSYCAKNNIRAIAITDHGNMYATLQFAEQCRKNNIQAIIGCEMYMTHDLHVKDNTSEFEHLILLAKNKTGYKNLVKLDSIAFVDGFYYKPRIDYKTLREHSEGLVCLSACLAGRIPKLLLKGDNAGAKKTALELKDIFGDDFYIEIQDHGLEEQKRVLPLLLQLSKELDIPPVATNDVHYLRKEDWEMQDVLLCIQPKKTIDDPKRMKFGSHEFYLKSPEEMSELFSY
;
A
#
# COMPACT_ATOMS: atom_id res chain seq x y z
N MET A 1 -4.97 -25.24 -3.28
CA MET A 1 -4.41 -24.17 -2.41
C MET A 1 -4.37 -22.93 -3.27
N SER A 2 -4.95 -21.84 -2.81
CA SER A 2 -4.90 -20.53 -3.49
C SER A 2 -3.46 -20.02 -3.45
N ASP A 3 -2.91 -19.58 -4.60
CA ASP A 3 -1.57 -18.98 -4.69
C ASP A 3 -1.64 -17.47 -4.38
N PHE A 4 -2.39 -17.06 -3.33
CA PHE A 4 -2.52 -15.67 -2.93
C PHE A 4 -1.20 -15.12 -2.36
N VAL A 5 -0.85 -13.90 -2.76
CA VAL A 5 0.33 -13.18 -2.26
C VAL A 5 -0.09 -11.80 -1.75
N HIS A 6 0.26 -11.46 -0.51
CA HIS A 6 0.06 -10.11 0.02
C HIS A 6 1.02 -9.13 -0.67
N LEU A 7 0.46 -8.16 -1.40
CA LEU A 7 1.18 -7.14 -2.16
C LEU A 7 1.15 -5.75 -1.51
N HIS A 8 0.37 -5.57 -0.42
CA HIS A 8 0.26 -4.34 0.37
C HIS A 8 0.38 -4.70 1.86
N LEU A 9 1.53 -4.38 2.46
CA LEU A 9 1.86 -4.75 3.83
C LEU A 9 2.83 -3.75 4.46
N HIS A 10 2.55 -3.36 5.70
CA HIS A 10 3.32 -2.42 6.50
C HIS A 10 4.08 -3.14 7.61
N THR A 11 5.41 -2.95 7.62
CA THR A 11 6.27 -3.49 8.66
C THR A 11 6.43 -2.49 9.82
N GLU A 12 7.23 -2.84 10.82
CA GLU A 12 7.65 -1.94 11.91
C GLU A 12 8.37 -0.66 11.40
N TYR A 13 8.74 -0.60 10.11
CA TYR A 13 9.34 0.56 9.48
C TYR A 13 8.32 1.54 8.87
N SER A 14 7.03 1.19 8.85
CA SER A 14 5.92 2.14 8.77
C SER A 14 5.72 2.73 10.16
N LEU A 15 6.63 3.66 10.54
CA LEU A 15 6.82 4.12 11.92
C LEU A 15 5.54 4.62 12.56
N LEU A 16 5.23 4.08 13.76
CA LEU A 16 4.06 4.39 14.59
C LEU A 16 2.71 4.02 13.95
N ASP A 17 2.73 3.08 12.99
CA ASP A 17 1.55 2.58 12.30
C ASP A 17 1.62 1.06 12.08
N GLY A 18 2.63 0.57 11.36
CA GLY A 18 2.84 -0.86 11.13
C GLY A 18 3.42 -1.58 12.35
N ALA A 19 2.86 -2.76 12.66
CA ALA A 19 3.27 -3.61 13.77
C ALA A 19 3.84 -4.98 13.35
N CYS A 20 4.00 -5.24 12.03
CA CYS A 20 4.62 -6.46 11.52
C CYS A 20 6.14 -6.38 11.65
N LYS A 21 6.71 -7.00 12.69
CA LYS A 21 8.16 -7.11 12.80
C LYS A 21 8.71 -8.04 11.72
N VAL A 22 9.69 -7.58 10.95
CA VAL A 22 10.23 -8.28 9.77
C VAL A 22 10.59 -9.74 10.06
N LYS A 23 11.30 -10.02 11.17
CA LYS A 23 11.69 -11.38 11.52
C LYS A 23 10.49 -12.29 11.85
N GLU A 24 9.51 -11.75 12.59
CA GLU A 24 8.29 -12.47 12.97
C GLU A 24 7.41 -12.73 11.74
N LEU A 25 7.26 -11.73 10.86
CA LEU A 25 6.54 -11.83 9.60
C LEU A 25 7.08 -12.98 8.73
N VAL A 26 8.39 -12.98 8.46
CA VAL A 26 9.01 -14.00 7.60
C VAL A 26 8.95 -15.38 8.25
N SER A 27 9.14 -15.47 9.58
CA SER A 27 8.97 -16.74 10.31
C SER A 27 7.54 -17.27 10.25
N TYR A 28 6.55 -16.39 10.34
CA TYR A 28 5.13 -16.74 10.18
C TYR A 28 4.84 -17.25 8.77
N CYS A 29 5.33 -16.56 7.74
CA CYS A 29 5.19 -16.98 6.35
C CYS A 29 5.77 -18.38 6.11
N ALA A 30 6.98 -18.65 6.63
CA ALA A 30 7.61 -19.97 6.50
C ALA A 30 6.79 -21.08 7.17
N LYS A 31 6.26 -20.84 8.37
CA LYS A 31 5.42 -21.79 9.10
C LYS A 31 4.08 -22.09 8.42
N ASN A 32 3.54 -21.12 7.69
CA ASN A 32 2.23 -21.22 7.03
C ASN A 32 2.35 -21.48 5.51
N ASN A 33 3.55 -21.88 5.02
CA ASN A 33 3.81 -22.19 3.61
C ASN A 33 3.50 -21.03 2.64
N ILE A 34 3.58 -19.79 3.10
CA ILE A 34 3.50 -18.59 2.26
C ILE A 34 4.84 -18.44 1.54
N ARG A 35 4.83 -18.61 0.20
CA ARG A 35 6.05 -18.67 -0.61
C ARG A 35 6.57 -17.32 -1.09
N ALA A 36 5.71 -16.32 -1.12
CA ALA A 36 6.05 -14.96 -1.55
C ALA A 36 5.27 -13.94 -0.72
N ILE A 37 5.86 -12.79 -0.44
CA ILE A 37 5.23 -11.69 0.28
C ILE A 37 5.90 -10.36 -0.09
N ALA A 38 5.12 -9.28 -0.14
CA ALA A 38 5.64 -7.94 -0.33
C ALA A 38 5.77 -7.17 0.99
N ILE A 39 6.62 -6.15 0.97
CA ILE A 39 6.59 -5.05 1.92
C ILE A 39 6.39 -3.75 1.15
N THR A 40 5.56 -2.87 1.69
CA THR A 40 5.19 -1.58 1.09
C THR A 40 5.07 -0.51 2.16
N ASP A 41 6.13 -0.31 2.94
CA ASP A 41 6.15 0.67 4.03
C ASP A 41 5.84 2.09 3.55
N HIS A 42 5.25 2.90 4.42
CA HIS A 42 4.87 4.29 4.14
C HIS A 42 6.07 5.16 3.80
N GLY A 43 6.21 5.52 2.53
CA GLY A 43 7.18 6.49 2.02
C GLY A 43 8.63 6.18 2.38
N ASN A 44 8.99 4.91 2.52
CA ASN A 44 10.36 4.51 2.78
C ASN A 44 10.66 3.06 2.40
N MET A 45 11.95 2.75 2.25
CA MET A 45 12.47 1.42 1.93
C MET A 45 13.41 0.88 3.04
N TYR A 46 13.23 1.31 4.28
CA TYR A 46 14.18 0.99 5.37
C TYR A 46 14.26 -0.50 5.71
N ALA A 47 13.14 -1.23 5.59
CA ALA A 47 13.07 -2.66 5.86
C ALA A 47 13.78 -3.52 4.80
N THR A 48 14.02 -3.00 3.60
CA THR A 48 14.35 -3.77 2.39
C THR A 48 15.48 -4.78 2.59
N LEU A 49 16.61 -4.37 3.11
CA LEU A 49 17.78 -5.25 3.27
C LEU A 49 17.50 -6.37 4.27
N GLN A 50 16.99 -6.02 5.44
CA GLN A 50 16.66 -6.98 6.49
C GLN A 50 15.60 -7.98 6.01
N PHE A 51 14.56 -7.50 5.34
CA PHE A 51 13.48 -8.31 4.79
C PHE A 51 14.00 -9.30 3.73
N ALA A 52 14.76 -8.81 2.74
CA ALA A 52 15.33 -9.66 1.69
C ALA A 52 16.24 -10.75 2.26
N GLU A 53 17.09 -10.43 3.25
CA GLU A 53 17.94 -11.41 3.93
C GLU A 53 17.12 -12.47 4.68
N GLN A 54 16.08 -12.07 5.41
CA GLN A 54 15.22 -13.00 6.15
C GLN A 54 14.45 -13.91 5.18
N CYS A 55 13.88 -13.36 4.12
CA CYS A 55 13.18 -14.13 3.08
C CYS A 55 14.11 -15.16 2.43
N ARG A 56 15.32 -14.75 2.04
CA ARG A 56 16.31 -15.66 1.45
C ARG A 56 16.66 -16.82 2.38
N LYS A 57 16.84 -16.57 3.69
CA LYS A 57 17.14 -17.61 4.69
C LYS A 57 16.00 -18.61 4.88
N ASN A 58 14.77 -18.20 4.57
CA ASN A 58 13.56 -19.01 4.75
C ASN A 58 12.96 -19.52 3.42
N ASN A 59 13.67 -19.35 2.28
CA ASN A 59 13.22 -19.74 0.93
C ASN A 59 11.87 -19.09 0.55
N ILE A 60 11.65 -17.83 0.95
CA ILE A 60 10.48 -17.04 0.59
C ILE A 60 10.91 -16.01 -0.46
N GLN A 61 10.10 -15.82 -1.49
CA GLN A 61 10.31 -14.76 -2.48
C GLN A 61 9.97 -13.41 -1.85
N ALA A 62 10.97 -12.55 -1.70
CA ALA A 62 10.80 -11.18 -1.28
C ALA A 62 10.35 -10.30 -2.45
N ILE A 63 9.23 -9.59 -2.30
CA ILE A 63 8.77 -8.56 -3.23
C ILE A 63 9.01 -7.22 -2.55
N ILE A 64 9.87 -6.40 -3.16
CA ILE A 64 10.24 -5.10 -2.61
C ILE A 64 9.34 -4.03 -3.20
N GLY A 65 8.68 -3.26 -2.33
CA GLY A 65 7.81 -2.16 -2.70
C GLY A 65 7.90 -1.00 -1.73
N CYS A 66 7.09 0.00 -1.99
CA CYS A 66 6.88 1.16 -1.14
C CYS A 66 5.49 1.73 -1.39
N GLU A 67 4.78 2.14 -0.34
CA GLU A 67 3.61 2.97 -0.47
C GLU A 67 4.05 4.44 -0.55
N MET A 68 4.10 4.96 -1.78
CA MET A 68 4.55 6.32 -2.04
C MET A 68 3.46 7.35 -1.70
N TYR A 69 3.88 8.51 -1.23
CA TYR A 69 3.02 9.68 -1.13
C TYR A 69 3.08 10.48 -2.43
N MET A 70 1.96 10.52 -3.14
CA MET A 70 1.80 11.26 -4.40
C MET A 70 1.29 12.66 -4.13
N THR A 71 1.85 13.66 -4.80
CA THR A 71 1.34 15.05 -4.81
C THR A 71 1.20 15.54 -6.25
N HIS A 72 0.54 16.68 -6.44
CA HIS A 72 0.40 17.28 -7.76
C HIS A 72 1.74 17.86 -8.27
N ASP A 73 2.45 18.56 -7.38
CA ASP A 73 3.78 19.15 -7.64
C ASP A 73 4.63 18.99 -6.38
N LEU A 74 5.75 18.30 -6.46
CA LEU A 74 6.62 18.02 -5.32
C LEU A 74 7.33 19.27 -4.77
N HIS A 75 7.40 20.34 -5.57
CA HIS A 75 8.02 21.60 -5.16
C HIS A 75 7.07 22.53 -4.40
N VAL A 76 5.75 22.30 -4.48
CA VAL A 76 4.76 23.04 -3.68
C VAL A 76 4.82 22.54 -2.24
N LYS A 77 5.19 23.43 -1.30
CA LYS A 77 5.40 23.13 0.12
C LYS A 77 4.60 24.09 1.00
N ASP A 78 3.30 24.12 0.82
CA ASP A 78 2.35 24.95 1.55
C ASP A 78 1.10 24.17 1.97
N ASN A 79 0.16 24.85 2.64
CA ASN A 79 -1.06 24.24 3.17
C ASN A 79 -2.04 23.76 2.09
N THR A 80 -1.80 24.03 0.80
CA THR A 80 -2.59 23.51 -0.32
C THR A 80 -2.08 22.17 -0.82
N SER A 81 -0.90 21.74 -0.34
CA SER A 81 -0.23 20.52 -0.75
C SER A 81 -0.88 19.30 -0.11
N GLU A 82 -1.80 18.68 -0.82
CA GLU A 82 -2.37 17.38 -0.47
C GLU A 82 -1.47 16.25 -0.97
N PHE A 83 -1.61 15.09 -0.35
CA PHE A 83 -0.98 13.85 -0.83
C PHE A 83 -1.95 12.68 -0.79
N GLU A 84 -1.68 11.71 -1.67
CA GLU A 84 -2.43 10.46 -1.80
C GLU A 84 -1.44 9.30 -1.80
N HIS A 85 -1.94 8.09 -1.56
CA HIS A 85 -1.13 6.89 -1.57
C HIS A 85 -1.09 6.24 -2.96
N LEU A 86 0.04 5.61 -3.28
CA LEU A 86 0.24 4.79 -4.47
C LEU A 86 1.20 3.65 -4.15
N ILE A 87 0.84 2.40 -4.45
CA ILE A 87 1.73 1.26 -4.23
C ILE A 87 2.61 1.05 -5.45
N LEU A 88 3.92 0.99 -5.21
CA LEU A 88 4.91 0.61 -6.23
C LEU A 88 5.66 -0.64 -5.79
N LEU A 89 5.76 -1.63 -6.69
CA LEU A 89 6.48 -2.88 -6.46
C LEU A 89 7.58 -3.05 -7.52
N ALA A 90 8.76 -3.47 -7.12
CA ALA A 90 9.85 -3.74 -8.04
C ALA A 90 9.67 -5.09 -8.74
N LYS A 91 9.42 -5.07 -10.05
CA LYS A 91 9.27 -6.25 -10.91
C LYS A 91 10.62 -6.92 -11.23
N ASN A 92 11.68 -6.11 -11.27
CA ASN A 92 13.03 -6.54 -11.62
C ASN A 92 14.09 -5.57 -11.04
N LYS A 93 15.37 -5.82 -11.39
CA LYS A 93 16.48 -5.00 -10.89
C LYS A 93 16.42 -3.53 -11.33
N THR A 94 15.90 -3.24 -12.53
CA THR A 94 15.68 -1.86 -13.00
C THR A 94 14.63 -1.18 -12.15
N GLY A 95 13.47 -1.83 -11.93
CA GLY A 95 12.42 -1.33 -11.06
C GLY A 95 12.88 -1.09 -9.63
N TYR A 96 13.70 -2.00 -9.06
CA TYR A 96 14.30 -1.78 -7.75
C TYR A 96 15.15 -0.50 -7.69
N LYS A 97 16.00 -0.26 -8.71
CA LYS A 97 16.81 0.96 -8.77
C LYS A 97 15.95 2.22 -8.93
N ASN A 98 14.90 2.13 -9.75
CA ASN A 98 13.96 3.22 -9.94
C ASN A 98 13.17 3.51 -8.65
N LEU A 99 12.73 2.49 -7.93
CA LEU A 99 12.06 2.66 -6.63
C LEU A 99 12.97 3.35 -5.60
N VAL A 100 14.25 2.94 -5.50
CA VAL A 100 15.25 3.61 -4.66
C VAL A 100 15.45 5.06 -5.08
N LYS A 101 15.44 5.35 -6.40
CA LYS A 101 15.57 6.70 -6.91
C LYS A 101 14.36 7.57 -6.57
N LEU A 102 13.15 7.04 -6.75
CA LEU A 102 11.90 7.71 -6.37
C LEU A 102 11.86 8.03 -4.88
N ASP A 103 12.20 7.05 -4.02
CA ASP A 103 12.26 7.23 -2.57
C ASP A 103 13.30 8.32 -2.19
N SER A 104 14.47 8.30 -2.82
CA SER A 104 15.50 9.34 -2.60
C SER A 104 15.03 10.74 -3.00
N ILE A 105 14.38 10.89 -4.15
CA ILE A 105 13.81 12.18 -4.61
C ILE A 105 12.70 12.63 -3.64
N ALA A 106 11.87 11.71 -3.17
CA ALA A 106 10.82 12.02 -2.21
C ALA A 106 11.36 12.64 -0.92
N PHE A 107 12.50 12.15 -0.42
CA PHE A 107 13.15 12.69 0.77
C PHE A 107 13.94 13.98 0.51
N VAL A 108 14.67 14.06 -0.60
CA VAL A 108 15.59 15.19 -0.88
C VAL A 108 14.82 16.39 -1.41
N ASP A 109 13.97 16.18 -2.41
CA ASP A 109 13.31 17.26 -3.15
C ASP A 109 11.86 17.46 -2.70
N GLY A 110 11.12 16.35 -2.50
CA GLY A 110 9.69 16.34 -2.27
C GLY A 110 9.23 16.43 -0.82
N PHE A 111 10.15 16.43 0.15
CA PHE A 111 9.78 16.37 1.57
C PHE A 111 9.02 17.62 2.02
N TYR A 112 7.77 17.41 2.44
CA TYR A 112 6.95 18.37 3.16
C TYR A 112 5.93 17.62 4.01
N TYR A 113 6.17 17.53 5.32
CA TYR A 113 5.52 16.63 6.30
C TYR A 113 5.68 15.13 5.97
N LYS A 114 5.65 14.75 4.69
CA LYS A 114 5.88 13.40 4.17
C LYS A 114 6.83 13.45 2.98
N PRO A 115 7.58 12.37 2.71
CA PRO A 115 8.38 12.25 1.49
C PRO A 115 7.43 12.02 0.29
N ARG A 116 7.37 12.97 -0.64
CA ARG A 116 6.38 12.96 -1.74
C ARG A 116 7.06 12.95 -3.10
N ILE A 117 6.39 12.32 -4.06
CA ILE A 117 6.72 12.42 -5.48
C ILE A 117 5.51 12.94 -6.25
N ASP A 118 5.73 13.41 -7.49
CA ASP A 118 4.67 13.81 -8.41
C ASP A 118 4.60 12.87 -9.64
N TYR A 119 3.58 13.05 -10.47
CA TYR A 119 3.37 12.25 -11.68
C TYR A 119 4.49 12.40 -12.71
N LYS A 120 5.14 13.55 -12.76
CA LYS A 120 6.29 13.79 -13.64
C LYS A 120 7.47 12.91 -13.23
N THR A 121 7.85 12.98 -11.96
CA THR A 121 8.94 12.17 -11.39
C THR A 121 8.65 10.67 -11.50
N LEU A 122 7.38 10.29 -11.25
CA LEU A 122 6.92 8.90 -11.38
C LEU A 122 7.11 8.40 -12.81
N ARG A 123 6.73 9.16 -13.83
CA ARG A 123 6.87 8.81 -15.25
C ARG A 123 8.33 8.63 -15.65
N GLU A 124 9.23 9.47 -15.16
CA GLU A 124 10.66 9.41 -15.46
C GLU A 124 11.35 8.16 -14.88
N HIS A 125 10.73 7.51 -13.87
CA HIS A 125 11.32 6.38 -13.11
C HIS A 125 10.36 5.19 -12.98
N SER A 126 9.43 4.99 -13.92
CA SER A 126 8.41 3.92 -13.86
C SER A 126 8.90 2.57 -14.39
N GLU A 127 9.95 2.52 -15.19
CA GLU A 127 10.44 1.28 -15.84
C GLU A 127 10.73 0.18 -14.81
N GLY A 128 10.17 -1.02 -15.05
CA GLY A 128 10.36 -2.19 -14.21
C GLY A 128 9.62 -2.15 -12.87
N LEU A 129 8.67 -1.22 -12.72
CA LEU A 129 7.75 -1.15 -11.58
C LEU A 129 6.36 -1.67 -11.95
N VAL A 130 5.70 -2.28 -10.97
CA VAL A 130 4.27 -2.57 -10.95
C VAL A 130 3.59 -1.53 -10.05
N CYS A 131 2.43 -1.03 -10.47
CA CYS A 131 1.67 -0.01 -9.76
C CYS A 131 0.30 -0.53 -9.34
N LEU A 132 -0.08 -0.31 -8.06
CA LEU A 132 -1.43 -0.55 -7.57
C LEU A 132 -2.05 0.78 -7.12
N SER A 133 -3.38 0.93 -7.30
CA SER A 133 -4.10 2.19 -7.03
C SER A 133 -4.24 2.56 -5.55
N ALA A 134 -3.65 1.77 -4.65
CA ALA A 134 -3.65 1.89 -3.20
C ALA A 134 -5.03 1.76 -2.51
N CYS A 135 -5.04 1.98 -1.19
CA CYS A 135 -6.18 1.88 -0.29
C CYS A 135 -7.15 3.08 -0.43
N LEU A 136 -8.05 3.28 0.54
CA LEU A 136 -8.95 4.45 0.58
C LEU A 136 -8.22 5.80 0.53
N ALA A 137 -6.93 5.84 0.89
CA ALA A 137 -6.10 7.03 0.80
C ALA A 137 -5.55 7.28 -0.62
N GLY A 138 -5.74 6.36 -1.55
CA GLY A 138 -5.38 6.52 -2.96
C GLY A 138 -6.26 7.54 -3.68
N ARG A 139 -5.74 8.14 -4.76
CA ARG A 139 -6.44 9.18 -5.52
C ARG A 139 -7.74 8.66 -6.15
N ILE A 140 -7.69 7.50 -6.79
CA ILE A 140 -8.86 6.91 -7.47
C ILE A 140 -10.01 6.66 -6.50
N PRO A 141 -9.84 5.91 -5.38
CA PRO A 141 -10.93 5.69 -4.42
C PRO A 141 -11.42 7.00 -3.77
N LYS A 142 -10.53 7.96 -3.47
CA LYS A 142 -10.94 9.28 -2.95
C LYS A 142 -11.87 10.03 -3.91
N LEU A 143 -11.57 10.04 -5.21
CA LEU A 143 -12.38 10.70 -6.23
C LEU A 143 -13.73 9.99 -6.40
N LEU A 144 -13.76 8.67 -6.45
CA LEU A 144 -15.00 7.88 -6.53
C LEU A 144 -15.91 8.12 -5.32
N LEU A 145 -15.37 8.17 -4.10
CA LEU A 145 -16.13 8.46 -2.88
C LEU A 145 -16.72 9.87 -2.87
N LYS A 146 -16.06 10.84 -3.52
CA LYS A 146 -16.56 12.21 -3.73
C LYS A 146 -17.56 12.32 -4.89
N GLY A 147 -17.79 11.23 -5.66
CA GLY A 147 -18.65 11.23 -6.84
C GLY A 147 -17.98 11.80 -8.10
N ASP A 148 -16.68 12.07 -8.07
CA ASP A 148 -15.91 12.52 -9.23
C ASP A 148 -15.42 11.33 -10.07
N ASN A 149 -16.35 10.69 -10.76
CA ASN A 149 -16.06 9.56 -11.64
C ASN A 149 -15.17 9.96 -12.83
N ALA A 150 -15.30 11.20 -13.34
CA ALA A 150 -14.49 11.69 -14.44
C ALA A 150 -13.03 11.88 -14.03
N GLY A 151 -12.79 12.44 -12.85
CA GLY A 151 -11.44 12.57 -12.27
C GLY A 151 -10.80 11.22 -11.97
N ALA A 152 -11.57 10.26 -11.42
CA ALA A 152 -11.10 8.90 -11.17
C ALA A 152 -10.67 8.19 -12.48
N LYS A 153 -11.51 8.28 -13.51
CA LYS A 153 -11.21 7.73 -14.85
C LYS A 153 -9.97 8.37 -15.47
N LYS A 154 -9.86 9.71 -15.40
CA LYS A 154 -8.67 10.42 -15.89
C LYS A 154 -7.41 9.94 -15.18
N THR A 155 -7.43 9.82 -13.86
CA THR A 155 -6.29 9.33 -13.05
C THR A 155 -5.91 7.90 -13.42
N ALA A 156 -6.90 7.01 -13.57
CA ALA A 156 -6.66 5.62 -13.95
C ALA A 156 -6.03 5.50 -15.35
N LEU A 157 -6.49 6.31 -16.32
CA LEU A 157 -5.90 6.36 -17.66
C LEU A 157 -4.48 6.92 -17.66
N GLU A 158 -4.18 7.91 -16.83
CA GLU A 158 -2.83 8.46 -16.67
C GLU A 158 -1.86 7.41 -16.10
N LEU A 159 -2.28 6.65 -15.07
CA LEU A 159 -1.47 5.56 -14.52
C LEU A 159 -1.33 4.40 -15.52
N LYS A 160 -2.38 4.06 -16.28
CA LYS A 160 -2.30 3.06 -17.36
C LYS A 160 -1.34 3.50 -18.47
N ASP A 161 -1.28 4.79 -18.81
CA ASP A 161 -0.32 5.34 -19.76
C ASP A 161 1.13 5.27 -19.27
N ILE A 162 1.36 5.39 -17.96
CA ILE A 162 2.70 5.29 -17.35
C ILE A 162 3.17 3.83 -17.24
N PHE A 163 2.30 2.90 -16.82
CA PHE A 163 2.69 1.53 -16.45
C PHE A 163 2.21 0.45 -17.43
N GLY A 164 1.32 0.78 -18.37
CA GLY A 164 0.75 -0.20 -19.31
C GLY A 164 0.06 -1.35 -18.58
N ASP A 165 0.46 -2.57 -18.90
CA ASP A 165 -0.07 -3.81 -18.31
C ASP A 165 0.40 -4.07 -16.88
N ASP A 166 1.33 -3.28 -16.35
CA ASP A 166 1.83 -3.35 -14.98
C ASP A 166 1.05 -2.42 -14.02
N PHE A 167 -0.11 -1.87 -14.44
CA PHE A 167 -1.03 -1.11 -13.59
C PHE A 167 -2.26 -1.94 -13.21
N TYR A 168 -2.63 -1.90 -11.92
CA TYR A 168 -3.76 -2.64 -11.35
C TYR A 168 -4.66 -1.74 -10.50
N ILE A 169 -5.98 -1.94 -10.60
CA ILE A 169 -6.93 -1.36 -9.64
C ILE A 169 -6.91 -2.20 -8.38
N GLU A 170 -6.44 -1.63 -7.28
CA GLU A 170 -6.42 -2.29 -5.99
C GLU A 170 -7.80 -2.29 -5.35
N ILE A 171 -8.22 -3.47 -4.85
CA ILE A 171 -9.48 -3.65 -4.13
C ILE A 171 -9.20 -4.22 -2.74
N GLN A 172 -9.93 -3.72 -1.75
CA GLN A 172 -9.80 -4.11 -0.35
C GLN A 172 -11.17 -4.21 0.30
N ASP A 173 -11.32 -5.11 1.27
CA ASP A 173 -12.51 -5.22 2.11
C ASP A 173 -12.12 -5.56 3.56
N HIS A 174 -12.20 -4.55 4.42
CA HIS A 174 -12.06 -4.68 5.88
C HIS A 174 -13.40 -4.49 6.60
N GLY A 175 -14.52 -4.52 5.88
CA GLY A 175 -15.85 -4.27 6.40
C GLY A 175 -16.19 -2.78 6.63
N LEU A 176 -15.34 -1.85 6.15
CA LEU A 176 -15.57 -0.42 6.28
C LEU A 176 -16.67 0.07 5.32
N GLU A 177 -17.52 0.98 5.77
CA GLU A 177 -18.63 1.50 4.97
C GLU A 177 -18.14 2.21 3.69
N GLU A 178 -17.01 2.93 3.76
CA GLU A 178 -16.39 3.56 2.60
C GLU A 178 -15.92 2.52 1.58
N GLN A 179 -15.36 1.39 2.04
CA GLN A 179 -14.94 0.31 1.15
C GLN A 179 -16.14 -0.36 0.48
N LYS A 180 -17.21 -0.64 1.22
CA LYS A 180 -18.46 -1.19 0.65
C LYS A 180 -19.04 -0.29 -0.44
N ARG A 181 -18.91 1.03 -0.29
CA ARG A 181 -19.38 2.02 -1.28
C ARG A 181 -18.46 2.10 -2.49
N VAL A 182 -17.15 2.08 -2.31
CA VAL A 182 -16.18 2.31 -3.38
C VAL A 182 -15.86 1.04 -4.18
N LEU A 183 -15.90 -0.13 -3.57
CA LEU A 183 -15.54 -1.42 -4.19
C LEU A 183 -16.31 -1.69 -5.51
N PRO A 184 -17.64 -1.59 -5.58
CA PRO A 184 -18.36 -1.79 -6.84
C PRO A 184 -17.98 -0.75 -7.90
N LEU A 185 -17.64 0.47 -7.51
CA LEU A 185 -17.20 1.53 -8.43
C LEU A 185 -15.79 1.26 -8.97
N LEU A 186 -14.88 0.74 -8.14
CA LEU A 186 -13.55 0.30 -8.57
C LEU A 186 -13.64 -0.85 -9.56
N LEU A 187 -14.49 -1.86 -9.30
CA LEU A 187 -14.71 -2.99 -10.22
C LEU A 187 -15.35 -2.54 -11.54
N GLN A 188 -16.28 -1.59 -11.48
CA GLN A 188 -16.86 -0.99 -12.69
C GLN A 188 -15.80 -0.25 -13.51
N LEU A 189 -14.96 0.57 -12.86
CA LEU A 189 -13.86 1.32 -13.50
C LEU A 189 -12.83 0.37 -14.11
N SER A 190 -12.45 -0.68 -13.39
CA SER A 190 -11.57 -1.77 -13.84
C SER A 190 -12.07 -2.37 -15.15
N LYS A 191 -13.34 -2.77 -15.19
CA LYS A 191 -13.97 -3.35 -16.37
C LYS A 191 -14.08 -2.36 -17.53
N GLU A 192 -14.46 -1.10 -17.25
CA GLU A 192 -14.62 -0.06 -18.27
C GLU A 192 -13.31 0.28 -18.98
N LEU A 193 -12.19 0.30 -18.23
CA LEU A 193 -10.89 0.69 -18.74
C LEU A 193 -9.98 -0.49 -19.13
N ASP A 194 -10.48 -1.72 -18.96
CA ASP A 194 -9.67 -2.93 -19.15
C ASP A 194 -8.34 -2.85 -18.36
N ILE A 195 -8.48 -2.59 -17.04
CA ILE A 195 -7.38 -2.58 -16.07
C ILE A 195 -7.68 -3.68 -15.05
N PRO A 196 -6.82 -4.72 -14.91
CA PRO A 196 -7.12 -5.83 -14.02
C PRO A 196 -7.20 -5.38 -12.55
N PRO A 197 -8.17 -5.89 -11.76
CA PRO A 197 -8.21 -5.66 -10.34
C PRO A 197 -7.23 -6.59 -9.61
N VAL A 198 -6.73 -6.15 -8.45
CA VAL A 198 -5.92 -6.96 -7.54
C VAL A 198 -6.43 -6.80 -6.12
N ALA A 199 -6.67 -7.93 -5.43
CA ALA A 199 -7.09 -7.93 -4.04
C ALA A 199 -5.87 -7.84 -3.11
N THR A 200 -5.94 -6.94 -2.13
CA THR A 200 -4.94 -6.82 -1.05
C THR A 200 -5.62 -6.67 0.30
N ASN A 201 -4.85 -6.75 1.39
CA ASN A 201 -5.40 -6.58 2.75
C ASN A 201 -4.74 -5.45 3.54
N ASP A 202 -3.89 -4.63 2.94
CA ASP A 202 -3.28 -3.48 3.62
C ASP A 202 -2.83 -3.83 5.05
N VAL A 203 -1.99 -4.88 5.13
CA VAL A 203 -1.65 -5.55 6.39
C VAL A 203 -0.84 -4.62 7.28
N HIS A 204 -1.32 -4.38 8.52
CA HIS A 204 -0.64 -3.53 9.50
C HIS A 204 -0.17 -4.31 10.73
N TYR A 205 -0.68 -5.51 10.96
CA TYR A 205 -0.26 -6.39 12.05
C TYR A 205 -0.35 -7.87 11.64
N LEU A 206 0.33 -8.73 12.37
CA LEU A 206 0.56 -10.09 11.93
C LEU A 206 -0.63 -11.02 12.21
N ARG A 207 -1.19 -10.98 13.42
CA ARG A 207 -2.32 -11.82 13.84
C ARG A 207 -3.53 -10.97 14.16
N LYS A 208 -4.70 -11.57 14.08
CA LYS A 208 -5.96 -10.86 14.35
C LYS A 208 -5.99 -10.20 15.74
N GLU A 209 -5.46 -10.86 16.76
CA GLU A 209 -5.37 -10.36 18.13
C GLU A 209 -4.36 -9.21 18.31
N ASP A 210 -3.43 -8.99 17.38
CA ASP A 210 -2.40 -7.96 17.49
C ASP A 210 -2.95 -6.53 17.24
N TRP A 211 -4.24 -6.38 16.93
CA TRP A 211 -4.89 -5.08 16.70
C TRP A 211 -4.77 -4.14 17.90
N GLU A 212 -4.81 -4.68 19.14
CA GLU A 212 -4.67 -3.86 20.35
C GLU A 212 -3.31 -3.18 20.44
N MET A 213 -2.24 -3.91 20.06
CA MET A 213 -0.88 -3.37 20.03
C MET A 213 -0.74 -2.28 18.97
N GLN A 214 -1.29 -2.50 17.78
CA GLN A 214 -1.28 -1.52 16.68
C GLN A 214 -2.08 -0.27 17.06
N ASP A 215 -3.23 -0.41 17.74
CA ASP A 215 -4.05 0.70 18.22
C ASP A 215 -3.31 1.57 19.26
N VAL A 216 -2.45 0.96 20.11
CA VAL A 216 -1.55 1.71 21.01
C VAL A 216 -0.48 2.48 20.22
N LEU A 217 0.10 1.89 19.16
CA LEU A 217 1.08 2.58 18.32
C LEU A 217 0.48 3.86 17.70
N LEU A 218 -0.76 3.80 17.23
CA LEU A 218 -1.47 4.96 16.66
C LEU A 218 -1.68 6.11 17.66
N CYS A 219 -1.60 5.86 18.96
CA CYS A 219 -1.69 6.91 19.97
C CYS A 219 -0.43 7.76 20.12
N ILE A 220 0.74 7.22 19.75
CA ILE A 220 2.04 7.84 20.04
C ILE A 220 2.24 9.11 19.22
N GLN A 221 2.02 9.03 17.89
CA GLN A 221 2.24 10.16 17.00
C GLN A 221 1.39 11.40 17.35
N PRO A 222 0.06 11.28 17.54
CA PRO A 222 -0.80 12.40 17.93
C PRO A 222 -0.69 12.77 19.41
N LYS A 223 0.18 12.07 20.20
CA LYS A 223 0.35 12.26 21.65
C LYS A 223 -0.99 12.13 22.40
N LYS A 224 -1.76 11.10 22.08
CA LYS A 224 -3.05 10.77 22.66
C LYS A 224 -2.95 9.54 23.56
N THR A 225 -3.94 9.33 24.42
CA THR A 225 -4.10 8.09 25.18
C THR A 225 -5.12 7.19 24.51
N ILE A 226 -5.12 5.91 24.87
CA ILE A 226 -6.06 4.93 24.31
C ILE A 226 -7.53 5.30 24.59
N ASP A 227 -7.81 6.00 25.68
CA ASP A 227 -9.15 6.42 26.10
C ASP A 227 -9.62 7.74 25.47
N ASP A 228 -8.75 8.45 24.71
CA ASP A 228 -9.14 9.70 24.05
C ASP A 228 -10.09 9.40 22.86
N PRO A 229 -11.37 9.85 22.92
CA PRO A 229 -12.35 9.55 21.86
C PRO A 229 -12.03 10.23 20.51
N LYS A 230 -11.14 11.23 20.51
CA LYS A 230 -10.74 11.98 19.31
C LYS A 230 -9.39 11.50 18.73
N ARG A 231 -8.84 10.41 19.23
CA ARG A 231 -7.62 9.85 18.67
C ARG A 231 -7.85 9.16 17.32
N MET A 232 -6.81 9.05 16.54
CA MET A 232 -6.81 8.19 15.35
C MET A 232 -6.95 6.72 15.79
N LYS A 233 -7.78 5.98 15.09
CA LYS A 233 -7.92 4.52 15.22
C LYS A 233 -8.42 3.94 13.89
N PHE A 234 -8.11 2.71 13.63
CA PHE A 234 -8.70 1.99 12.50
C PHE A 234 -10.16 1.68 12.78
N GLY A 235 -11.00 1.79 11.77
CA GLY A 235 -12.45 1.51 11.87
C GLY A 235 -12.79 0.02 11.89
N SER A 236 -11.78 -0.87 11.81
CA SER A 236 -11.93 -2.32 11.73
C SER A 236 -10.69 -3.01 12.29
N HIS A 237 -10.82 -4.27 12.71
CA HIS A 237 -9.73 -5.13 13.18
C HIS A 237 -9.31 -6.18 12.11
N GLU A 238 -9.56 -5.87 10.84
CA GLU A 238 -9.36 -6.82 9.73
C GLU A 238 -8.03 -6.59 8.95
N PHE A 239 -7.11 -5.76 9.47
CA PHE A 239 -5.83 -5.42 8.84
C PHE A 239 -4.68 -6.39 9.19
N TYR A 240 -5.00 -7.63 9.59
CA TYR A 240 -4.02 -8.68 9.88
C TYR A 240 -3.61 -9.46 8.62
N LEU A 241 -2.52 -10.22 8.73
CA LEU A 241 -2.06 -11.09 7.66
C LEU A 241 -3.01 -12.29 7.50
N LYS A 242 -4.06 -12.12 6.69
CA LYS A 242 -5.05 -13.17 6.39
C LYS A 242 -4.41 -14.34 5.64
N SER A 243 -4.95 -15.54 5.85
CA SER A 243 -4.55 -16.70 5.05
C SER A 243 -5.01 -16.58 3.59
N PRO A 244 -4.40 -17.32 2.65
CA PRO A 244 -4.88 -17.39 1.26
C PRO A 244 -6.35 -17.82 1.16
N GLU A 245 -6.81 -18.71 2.05
CA GLU A 245 -8.18 -19.19 2.13
C GLU A 245 -9.13 -18.06 2.56
N GLU A 246 -8.79 -17.32 3.62
CA GLU A 246 -9.56 -16.15 4.08
C GLU A 246 -9.67 -15.08 2.99
N MET A 247 -8.58 -14.80 2.27
CA MET A 247 -8.61 -13.85 1.16
C MET A 247 -9.44 -14.36 -0.03
N SER A 248 -9.36 -15.65 -0.35
CA SER A 248 -10.17 -16.26 -1.41
C SER A 248 -11.66 -16.24 -1.08
N GLU A 249 -12.03 -16.46 0.19
CA GLU A 249 -13.41 -16.38 0.65
C GLU A 249 -13.93 -14.94 0.59
N LEU A 250 -13.13 -13.97 1.03
CA LEU A 250 -13.48 -12.54 1.06
C LEU A 250 -13.77 -11.98 -0.32
N PHE A 251 -13.09 -12.46 -1.38
CA PHE A 251 -13.22 -11.99 -2.76
C PHE A 251 -13.79 -13.06 -3.70
N SER A 252 -14.71 -13.90 -3.21
CA SER A 252 -15.29 -15.05 -3.95
C SER A 252 -16.41 -14.69 -4.93
N TYR A 253 -16.70 -13.42 -5.18
CA TYR A 253 -17.78 -12.90 -6.04
C TYR A 253 -17.36 -12.54 -7.47
#